data_9ce69682b4ac1a6ec666b5eb823deb81
#
_entry.id   9ce69682b4ac1a6ec666b5eb823deb81
#
_cell.length_a   1.000
_cell.length_b   1.000
_cell.length_c   1.000
_cell.angle_alpha   90.00
_cell.angle_beta   90.00
_cell.angle_gamma   90.00
#
_symmetry.space_group_name_H-M   'P 1'
#
loop_
_entity.id
_entity.type
_entity.pdbx_description
1 polymer ?
#
loop_
_entity_poly.entity_id
_entity_poly.type
_entity_poly.pdbx_seq_one_letter_code
_entity_poly.pdbx_strand_id
1 'polypeptide(L)'
;PVPGAWHWVDDANAHWRPEKYYAPNTTVTVAANIYGVKLGDGTYGQQDERVSFRIGNAHISIADDHTHQVSVFDNGKLVRTMPTSMGMGGTETIGNTVLSFWTPPGVYTVMDKANPVIMDSSTFGLPVGSRLGYKETIPWATRISHDGIYLHQLNSTIWAQGKQNTSHGCLNLNSENAKWFYDFAVPGDVVEVKYTGGAPQQLNQNGDWSMPWDQWVRGS
;
A
#
# COMPACT_ATOMS: atom_id res chain seq x y z
N PRO A 1 7.56 26.33 2.30
CA PRO A 1 6.40 25.47 2.15
C PRO A 1 6.67 24.51 1.00
N VAL A 2 6.35 23.23 1.17
CA VAL A 2 6.43 22.25 0.07
C VAL A 2 5.15 22.43 -0.77
N PRO A 3 5.25 22.61 -2.11
CA PRO A 3 4.08 22.63 -2.96
C PRO A 3 3.28 21.33 -2.81
N GLY A 4 1.96 21.45 -2.79
CA GLY A 4 1.07 20.30 -2.66
C GLY A 4 -0.31 20.66 -3.19
N ALA A 5 -1.14 19.65 -3.42
CA ALA A 5 -2.50 19.83 -3.92
C ALA A 5 -3.46 18.79 -3.36
N TRP A 6 -4.71 19.13 -3.29
CA TRP A 6 -5.81 18.20 -3.10
C TRP A 6 -6.12 17.49 -4.42
N HIS A 7 -6.66 16.30 -4.33
CA HIS A 7 -7.21 15.54 -5.44
C HIS A 7 -8.49 14.84 -4.99
N TRP A 8 -9.57 15.03 -5.72
CA TRP A 8 -10.82 14.32 -5.46
C TRP A 8 -10.71 12.88 -5.95
N VAL A 9 -10.74 11.94 -5.02
CA VAL A 9 -10.73 10.49 -5.32
C VAL A 9 -12.12 10.05 -5.76
N ASP A 10 -13.14 10.62 -5.13
CA ASP A 10 -14.55 10.47 -5.45
C ASP A 10 -15.34 11.69 -4.96
N ASP A 11 -16.67 11.67 -5.07
CA ASP A 11 -17.56 12.78 -4.71
C ASP A 11 -17.53 13.16 -3.21
N ALA A 12 -16.96 12.33 -2.35
CA ALA A 12 -16.94 12.52 -0.89
C ALA A 12 -15.53 12.50 -0.27
N ASN A 13 -14.53 12.07 -1.04
CA ASN A 13 -13.17 11.89 -0.53
C ASN A 13 -12.15 12.68 -1.35
N ALA A 14 -11.42 13.55 -0.67
CA ALA A 14 -10.29 14.28 -1.23
C ALA A 14 -9.02 13.93 -0.46
N HIS A 15 -7.97 13.60 -1.21
CA HIS A 15 -6.65 13.34 -0.66
C HIS A 15 -5.72 14.52 -0.89
N TRP A 16 -4.83 14.76 0.07
CA TRP A 16 -3.75 15.73 -0.07
C TRP A 16 -2.42 15.02 -0.17
N ARG A 17 -1.60 15.43 -1.12
CA ARG A 17 -0.17 15.12 -1.07
C ARG A 17 0.70 16.29 -1.54
N PRO A 18 1.95 16.40 -1.05
CA PRO A 18 2.93 17.28 -1.64
C PRO A 18 3.40 16.75 -3.01
N GLU A 19 4.00 17.61 -3.82
CA GLU A 19 4.65 17.21 -5.07
C GLU A 19 5.80 16.23 -4.84
N LYS A 20 6.54 16.44 -3.76
CA LYS A 20 7.66 15.60 -3.32
C LYS A 20 7.48 15.23 -1.86
N TYR A 21 8.09 14.14 -1.43
CA TYR A 21 8.09 13.74 -0.03
C TYR A 21 8.57 14.88 0.87
N TYR A 22 7.94 15.01 2.03
CA TYR A 22 8.42 15.91 3.06
C TYR A 22 9.80 15.49 3.56
N ALA A 23 10.65 16.46 3.91
CA ALA A 23 11.90 16.15 4.58
C ALA A 23 11.63 15.52 5.97
N PRO A 24 12.51 14.60 6.44
CA PRO A 24 12.43 14.08 7.80
C PRO A 24 12.37 15.22 8.84
N ASN A 25 11.67 14.98 9.93
CA ASN A 25 11.44 15.92 11.03
C ASN A 25 10.57 17.14 10.69
N THR A 26 9.98 17.23 9.51
CA THR A 26 8.98 18.27 9.19
C THR A 26 7.74 18.07 10.02
N THR A 27 7.23 19.14 10.64
CA THR A 27 5.89 19.15 11.25
C THR A 27 4.88 19.58 10.20
N VAL A 28 3.86 18.76 10.00
CA VAL A 28 2.75 19.05 9.08
C VAL A 28 1.50 19.30 9.92
N THR A 29 0.80 20.39 9.62
CA THR A 29 -0.50 20.70 10.22
C THR A 29 -1.54 20.78 9.11
N VAL A 30 -2.59 19.99 9.25
CA VAL A 30 -3.78 20.05 8.40
C VAL A 30 -4.87 20.77 9.18
N ALA A 31 -5.46 21.80 8.57
CA ALA A 31 -6.58 22.55 9.14
C ALA A 31 -7.76 22.54 8.16
N ALA A 32 -8.90 22.04 8.60
CA ALA A 32 -10.16 22.09 7.88
C ALA A 32 -11.05 23.16 8.57
N ASN A 33 -11.04 24.37 8.02
CA ASN A 33 -11.82 25.49 8.53
C ASN A 33 -13.24 25.43 7.91
N ILE A 34 -14.07 24.54 8.44
CA ILE A 34 -15.37 24.18 7.87
C ILE A 34 -16.56 24.65 8.71
N TYR A 35 -16.33 25.21 9.89
CA TYR A 35 -17.43 25.70 10.74
C TYR A 35 -18.33 26.68 9.99
N GLY A 36 -19.62 26.37 9.90
CA GLY A 36 -20.61 27.18 9.21
C GLY A 36 -20.53 27.19 7.69
N VAL A 37 -19.57 26.46 7.09
CA VAL A 37 -19.46 26.32 5.62
C VAL A 37 -20.56 25.38 5.14
N LYS A 38 -21.30 25.79 4.09
CA LYS A 38 -22.30 24.95 3.45
C LYS A 38 -21.59 23.83 2.65
N LEU A 39 -21.80 22.57 3.07
CA LEU A 39 -21.20 21.37 2.48
C LEU A 39 -22.16 20.63 1.56
N GLY A 40 -23.45 20.97 1.57
CA GLY A 40 -24.49 20.35 0.77
C GLY A 40 -25.85 20.95 1.09
N ASP A 41 -26.94 20.40 0.53
CA ASP A 41 -28.29 20.89 0.80
C ASP A 41 -28.69 20.64 2.24
N GLY A 42 -28.82 21.73 3.01
CA GLY A 42 -29.14 21.71 4.44
C GLY A 42 -28.02 21.21 5.36
N THR A 43 -26.82 20.93 4.80
CA THR A 43 -25.66 20.43 5.56
C THR A 43 -24.62 21.53 5.71
N TYR A 44 -24.16 21.75 6.94
CA TYR A 44 -23.11 22.71 7.28
C TYR A 44 -22.06 22.07 8.18
N GLY A 45 -20.82 22.52 8.05
CA GLY A 45 -19.73 22.13 8.93
C GLY A 45 -20.05 22.53 10.38
N GLN A 46 -19.89 21.57 11.30
CA GLN A 46 -20.26 21.78 12.72
C GLN A 46 -19.13 22.39 13.53
N GLN A 47 -17.89 22.14 13.12
CA GLN A 47 -16.69 22.66 13.80
C GLN A 47 -15.50 22.66 12.84
N ASP A 48 -14.50 23.47 13.18
CA ASP A 48 -13.19 23.40 12.52
C ASP A 48 -12.39 22.23 13.10
N GLU A 49 -11.65 21.55 12.22
CA GLU A 49 -10.78 20.43 12.63
C GLU A 49 -9.32 20.75 12.35
N ARG A 50 -8.45 20.31 13.24
CA ARG A 50 -7.01 20.47 13.09
C ARG A 50 -6.28 19.23 13.59
N VAL A 51 -5.37 18.71 12.76
CA VAL A 51 -4.47 17.64 13.14
C VAL A 51 -3.03 18.03 12.81
N SER A 52 -2.10 17.68 13.67
CA SER A 52 -0.66 17.88 13.44
C SER A 52 0.08 16.57 13.64
N PHE A 53 1.04 16.31 12.77
CA PHE A 53 1.94 15.16 12.88
C PHE A 53 3.35 15.53 12.44
N ARG A 54 4.32 14.69 12.80
CA ARG A 54 5.72 14.90 12.43
C ARG A 54 6.16 13.79 11.48
N ILE A 55 6.83 14.18 10.40
CA ILE A 55 7.46 13.25 9.47
C ILE A 55 8.65 12.58 10.17
N GLY A 56 8.65 11.26 10.15
CA GLY A 56 9.74 10.44 10.70
C GLY A 56 10.96 10.39 9.79
N ASN A 57 11.72 9.31 9.89
CA ASN A 57 12.79 9.01 8.96
C ASN A 57 12.25 8.72 7.55
N ALA A 58 13.06 8.90 6.54
CA ALA A 58 12.71 8.53 5.17
C ALA A 58 12.90 7.01 5.00
N HIS A 59 11.88 6.23 5.37
CA HIS A 59 11.82 4.80 5.12
C HIS A 59 11.26 4.53 3.73
N ILE A 60 12.09 3.96 2.86
CA ILE A 60 11.71 3.60 1.49
C ILE A 60 12.09 2.14 1.25
N SER A 61 11.10 1.34 0.88
CA SER A 61 11.29 -0.06 0.49
C SER A 61 11.08 -0.18 -1.01
N ILE A 62 11.96 -0.90 -1.70
CA ILE A 62 11.86 -1.18 -3.14
C ILE A 62 11.73 -2.68 -3.34
N ALA A 63 10.55 -3.12 -3.76
CA ALA A 63 10.28 -4.49 -4.17
C ALA A 63 10.49 -4.61 -5.67
N ASP A 64 11.54 -5.31 -6.07
CA ASP A 64 11.98 -5.46 -7.44
C ASP A 64 11.69 -6.88 -7.94
N ASP A 65 10.81 -7.00 -8.96
CA ASP A 65 10.39 -8.28 -9.50
C ASP A 65 11.47 -8.98 -10.32
N HIS A 66 12.42 -8.25 -10.91
CA HIS A 66 13.54 -8.85 -11.63
C HIS A 66 14.50 -9.59 -10.70
N THR A 67 14.62 -9.15 -9.45
CA THR A 67 15.51 -9.73 -8.46
C THR A 67 14.79 -10.56 -7.40
N HIS A 68 13.46 -10.44 -7.31
CA HIS A 68 12.62 -11.00 -6.24
C HIS A 68 13.13 -10.59 -4.85
N GLN A 69 13.54 -9.32 -4.71
CA GLN A 69 14.07 -8.78 -3.46
C GLN A 69 13.29 -7.53 -3.04
N VAL A 70 13.16 -7.33 -1.73
CA VAL A 70 12.76 -6.06 -1.13
C VAL A 70 13.99 -5.43 -0.48
N SER A 71 14.46 -4.32 -1.04
CA SER A 71 15.55 -3.52 -0.47
C SER A 71 14.97 -2.40 0.37
N VAL A 72 15.32 -2.33 1.66
CA VAL A 72 14.78 -1.36 2.62
C VAL A 72 15.86 -0.33 2.97
N PHE A 73 15.48 0.93 2.84
CA PHE A 73 16.37 2.08 3.09
C PHE A 73 15.81 2.92 4.25
N ASP A 74 16.71 3.38 5.12
CA ASP A 74 16.45 4.38 6.16
C ASP A 74 17.35 5.61 5.87
N ASN A 75 16.72 6.75 5.59
CA ASN A 75 17.40 7.99 5.22
C ASN A 75 18.45 7.80 4.11
N GLY A 76 18.11 7.02 3.09
CA GLY A 76 18.97 6.73 1.94
C GLY A 76 20.02 5.64 2.16
N LYS A 77 20.16 5.11 3.38
CA LYS A 77 21.07 4.00 3.68
C LYS A 77 20.33 2.67 3.58
N LEU A 78 20.85 1.71 2.79
CA LEU A 78 20.35 0.35 2.77
C LEU A 78 20.54 -0.30 4.14
N VAL A 79 19.44 -0.71 4.78
CA VAL A 79 19.44 -1.33 6.12
C VAL A 79 19.09 -2.82 6.08
N ARG A 80 18.35 -3.26 5.05
CA ARG A 80 18.02 -4.68 4.86
C ARG A 80 17.68 -4.99 3.42
N THR A 81 17.99 -6.23 3.00
CA THR A 81 17.48 -6.84 1.76
C THR A 81 16.78 -8.14 2.14
N MET A 82 15.57 -8.32 1.63
CA MET A 82 14.69 -9.45 1.99
C MET A 82 14.27 -10.18 0.72
N PRO A 83 14.61 -11.48 0.56
CA PRO A 83 14.01 -12.30 -0.49
C PRO A 83 12.48 -12.33 -0.35
N THR A 84 11.79 -12.14 -1.46
CA THR A 84 10.33 -12.13 -1.50
C THR A 84 9.78 -13.00 -2.63
N SER A 85 8.49 -13.36 -2.53
CA SER A 85 7.71 -13.99 -3.58
C SER A 85 6.41 -13.19 -3.71
N MET A 86 6.24 -12.51 -4.84
CA MET A 86 5.11 -11.61 -5.10
C MET A 86 3.98 -12.31 -5.87
N GLY A 87 3.06 -11.54 -6.41
CA GLY A 87 1.93 -12.01 -7.20
C GLY A 87 2.36 -12.88 -8.38
N MET A 88 1.81 -14.10 -8.46
CA MET A 88 2.20 -15.11 -9.47
C MET A 88 1.87 -14.72 -10.92
N GLY A 89 1.10 -13.65 -11.08
CA GLY A 89 0.64 -13.23 -12.40
C GLY A 89 -0.55 -14.00 -12.93
N GLY A 90 -0.99 -13.59 -14.11
CA GLY A 90 -2.17 -14.17 -14.74
C GLY A 90 -3.49 -13.66 -14.16
N THR A 91 -4.56 -14.26 -14.64
CA THR A 91 -5.94 -13.93 -14.23
C THR A 91 -6.77 -15.19 -14.08
N GLU A 92 -7.80 -15.13 -13.24
CA GLU A 92 -8.84 -16.16 -13.15
C GLU A 92 -10.22 -15.50 -13.26
N THR A 93 -11.12 -16.10 -14.01
CA THR A 93 -12.50 -15.59 -14.16
C THR A 93 -13.44 -16.39 -13.27
N ILE A 94 -14.09 -15.71 -12.34
CA ILE A 94 -15.10 -16.26 -11.44
C ILE A 94 -16.44 -15.59 -11.74
N GLY A 95 -17.35 -16.33 -12.36
CA GLY A 95 -18.59 -15.74 -12.86
C GLY A 95 -18.31 -14.65 -13.90
N ASN A 96 -18.72 -13.42 -13.61
CA ASN A 96 -18.47 -12.24 -14.47
C ASN A 96 -17.26 -11.38 -14.01
N THR A 97 -16.53 -11.81 -12.99
CA THR A 97 -15.40 -11.05 -12.42
C THR A 97 -14.08 -11.67 -12.86
N VAL A 98 -13.19 -10.84 -13.39
CA VAL A 98 -11.81 -11.22 -13.69
C VAL A 98 -10.93 -10.80 -12.52
N LEU A 99 -10.31 -11.78 -11.88
CA LEU A 99 -9.36 -11.58 -10.77
C LEU A 99 -7.94 -11.58 -11.34
N SER A 100 -7.14 -10.61 -10.94
CA SER A 100 -5.73 -10.52 -11.29
C SER A 100 -4.86 -10.99 -10.12
N PHE A 101 -3.84 -11.79 -10.41
CA PHE A 101 -2.90 -12.28 -9.39
C PHE A 101 -1.52 -11.61 -9.51
N TRP A 102 -1.45 -10.47 -10.15
CA TRP A 102 -0.28 -9.63 -10.14
C TRP A 102 -0.22 -8.77 -8.86
N THR A 103 0.97 -8.46 -8.40
CA THR A 103 1.18 -7.30 -7.53
C THR A 103 1.25 -6.07 -8.44
N PRO A 104 0.30 -5.14 -8.44
CA PRO A 104 0.35 -3.98 -9.34
C PRO A 104 1.64 -3.17 -9.12
N PRO A 105 2.37 -2.79 -10.18
CA PRO A 105 3.53 -1.90 -10.03
C PRO A 105 3.08 -0.50 -9.65
N GLY A 106 3.77 0.13 -8.70
CA GLY A 106 3.40 1.45 -8.21
C GLY A 106 4.07 1.82 -6.90
N VAL A 107 3.66 2.96 -6.35
CA VAL A 107 4.19 3.52 -5.11
C VAL A 107 3.11 3.48 -4.03
N TYR A 108 3.22 2.53 -3.16
CA TYR A 108 2.36 2.31 -2.00
C TYR A 108 2.88 3.03 -0.77
N THR A 109 2.01 3.20 0.22
CA THR A 109 2.41 3.55 1.58
C THR A 109 1.90 2.51 2.57
N VAL A 110 2.66 2.29 3.64
CA VAL A 110 2.21 1.45 4.75
C VAL A 110 0.96 2.06 5.37
N MET A 111 -0.10 1.27 5.51
CA MET A 111 -1.40 1.71 6.05
C MET A 111 -1.56 1.32 7.50
N ASP A 112 -1.53 0.02 7.75
CA ASP A 112 -1.71 -0.56 9.07
C ASP A 112 -0.94 -1.89 9.21
N LYS A 113 -0.97 -2.45 10.40
CA LYS A 113 -0.30 -3.71 10.74
C LYS A 113 -1.20 -4.60 11.58
N ALA A 114 -1.15 -5.91 11.32
CA ALA A 114 -1.86 -6.90 12.12
C ALA A 114 -0.99 -8.14 12.40
N ASN A 115 -1.14 -8.71 13.59
CA ASN A 115 -0.46 -9.94 13.96
C ASN A 115 -1.32 -10.76 14.94
N PRO A 116 -1.97 -11.83 14.46
CA PRO A 116 -2.12 -12.21 13.06
C PRO A 116 -3.23 -11.45 12.33
N VAL A 117 -3.29 -11.62 11.00
CA VAL A 117 -4.46 -11.28 10.18
C VAL A 117 -5.08 -12.54 9.60
N ILE A 118 -6.41 -12.57 9.44
CA ILE A 118 -7.09 -13.62 8.69
C ILE A 118 -7.18 -13.16 7.24
N MET A 119 -6.51 -13.89 6.36
CA MET A 119 -6.61 -13.70 4.91
C MET A 119 -7.56 -14.72 4.32
N ASP A 120 -8.63 -14.25 3.69
CA ASP A 120 -9.72 -15.05 3.14
C ASP A 120 -9.95 -14.63 1.70
N SER A 121 -9.70 -15.53 0.75
CA SER A 121 -9.79 -15.24 -0.68
C SER A 121 -11.21 -14.87 -1.13
N SER A 122 -12.25 -15.25 -0.37
CA SER A 122 -13.62 -14.88 -0.69
C SER A 122 -13.89 -13.38 -0.59
N THR A 123 -13.07 -12.65 0.18
CA THR A 123 -13.19 -11.19 0.34
C THR A 123 -12.92 -10.40 -0.94
N PHE A 124 -12.17 -10.97 -1.88
CA PHE A 124 -11.94 -10.38 -3.20
C PHE A 124 -12.58 -11.18 -4.34
N GLY A 125 -13.50 -12.11 -4.02
CA GLY A 125 -14.32 -12.83 -4.98
C GLY A 125 -13.80 -14.21 -5.42
N LEU A 126 -12.70 -14.70 -4.85
CA LEU A 126 -12.17 -16.04 -5.12
C LEU A 126 -12.71 -17.03 -4.07
N PRO A 127 -13.58 -17.99 -4.42
CA PRO A 127 -14.15 -18.92 -3.44
C PRO A 127 -13.05 -19.72 -2.72
N VAL A 128 -13.14 -19.84 -1.40
CA VAL A 128 -12.15 -20.55 -0.56
C VAL A 128 -11.96 -22.00 -1.04
N GLY A 129 -13.03 -22.68 -1.47
CA GLY A 129 -12.97 -24.06 -1.98
C GLY A 129 -12.50 -24.20 -3.42
N SER A 130 -12.16 -23.11 -4.13
CA SER A 130 -11.61 -23.18 -5.48
C SER A 130 -10.14 -23.61 -5.47
N ARG A 131 -9.61 -24.00 -6.64
CA ARG A 131 -8.22 -24.48 -6.79
C ARG A 131 -7.16 -23.52 -6.22
N LEU A 132 -7.40 -22.22 -6.31
CA LEU A 132 -6.51 -21.17 -5.81
C LEU A 132 -7.09 -20.46 -4.56
N GLY A 133 -8.26 -20.88 -4.07
CA GLY A 133 -8.87 -20.32 -2.89
C GLY A 133 -8.10 -20.66 -1.61
N TYR A 134 -8.19 -19.78 -0.62
CA TYR A 134 -7.56 -19.98 0.69
C TYR A 134 -8.30 -19.25 1.80
N LYS A 135 -8.09 -19.72 3.01
CA LYS A 135 -8.39 -19.00 4.25
C LYS A 135 -7.31 -19.33 5.27
N GLU A 136 -6.48 -18.37 5.59
CA GLU A 136 -5.27 -18.57 6.38
C GLU A 136 -5.13 -17.51 7.46
N THR A 137 -4.51 -17.92 8.59
CA THR A 137 -4.12 -17.01 9.67
C THR A 137 -2.65 -16.66 9.49
N ILE A 138 -2.38 -15.42 9.14
CA ILE A 138 -1.08 -14.92 8.66
C ILE A 138 -0.43 -14.02 9.72
N PRO A 139 0.75 -14.38 10.25
CA PRO A 139 1.50 -13.55 11.18
C PRO A 139 2.22 -12.38 10.49
N TRP A 140 2.55 -11.35 11.28
CA TRP A 140 3.42 -10.24 10.91
C TRP A 140 3.05 -9.60 9.58
N ALA A 141 1.78 -9.17 9.46
CA ALA A 141 1.23 -8.60 8.24
C ALA A 141 1.27 -7.06 8.29
N THR A 142 1.96 -6.46 7.31
CA THR A 142 2.03 -5.01 7.09
C THR A 142 1.27 -4.68 5.81
N ARG A 143 0.14 -3.99 5.94
CA ARG A 143 -0.77 -3.67 4.85
C ARG A 143 -0.30 -2.45 4.06
N ILE A 144 -0.36 -2.53 2.73
CA ILE A 144 0.04 -1.44 1.84
C ILE A 144 -1.04 -1.03 0.82
N SER A 145 -2.15 -1.77 0.74
CA SER A 145 -3.22 -1.49 -0.23
C SER A 145 -4.61 -1.72 0.35
N HIS A 146 -5.59 -0.92 -0.11
CA HIS A 146 -6.99 -1.08 0.30
C HIS A 146 -7.58 -2.42 -0.13
N ASP A 147 -7.16 -2.97 -1.25
CA ASP A 147 -7.60 -4.25 -1.79
C ASP A 147 -6.85 -5.46 -1.22
N GLY A 148 -6.03 -5.27 -0.17
CA GLY A 148 -5.51 -6.37 0.64
C GLY A 148 -4.14 -6.87 0.23
N ILE A 149 -3.26 -6.02 -0.29
CA ILE A 149 -1.85 -6.36 -0.49
C ILE A 149 -1.06 -6.08 0.79
N TYR A 150 -0.28 -7.06 1.21
CA TYR A 150 0.56 -7.02 2.42
C TYR A 150 1.99 -7.49 2.13
N LEU A 151 2.94 -7.01 2.94
CA LEU A 151 4.17 -7.75 3.22
C LEU A 151 3.89 -8.61 4.46
N HIS A 152 4.07 -9.93 4.37
CA HIS A 152 3.69 -10.81 5.47
C HIS A 152 4.50 -12.10 5.51
N GLN A 153 4.46 -12.78 6.67
CA GLN A 153 5.06 -14.10 6.79
C GLN A 153 4.28 -15.12 5.96
N LEU A 154 5.02 -15.94 5.16
CA LEU A 154 4.50 -17.17 4.59
C LEU A 154 5.63 -18.20 4.40
N ASN A 155 5.86 -19.01 5.42
CA ASN A 155 6.99 -19.95 5.42
C ASN A 155 6.84 -21.10 4.41
N SER A 156 5.61 -21.45 4.02
CA SER A 156 5.37 -22.47 2.97
C SER A 156 5.94 -22.07 1.61
N THR A 157 6.24 -20.77 1.39
CA THR A 157 6.80 -20.25 0.14
C THR A 157 8.29 -19.87 0.23
N ILE A 158 9.00 -20.22 1.30
CA ILE A 158 10.45 -19.91 1.46
C ILE A 158 11.26 -20.43 0.26
N TRP A 159 10.90 -21.57 -0.29
CA TRP A 159 11.56 -22.16 -1.48
C TRP A 159 11.46 -21.26 -2.72
N ALA A 160 10.44 -20.40 -2.81
CA ALA A 160 10.18 -19.49 -3.93
C ALA A 160 10.72 -18.08 -3.67
N GLN A 161 10.84 -17.67 -2.40
CA GLN A 161 11.32 -16.33 -2.05
C GLN A 161 12.71 -16.07 -2.60
N GLY A 162 12.88 -14.96 -3.31
CA GLY A 162 14.11 -14.61 -4.03
C GLY A 162 14.30 -15.33 -5.38
N LYS A 163 13.29 -16.07 -5.88
CA LYS A 163 13.41 -16.89 -7.09
C LYS A 163 12.22 -16.79 -8.04
N GLN A 164 11.00 -16.79 -7.49
CA GLN A 164 9.77 -16.78 -8.30
C GLN A 164 8.57 -16.31 -7.50
N ASN A 165 7.54 -15.87 -8.19
CA ASN A 165 6.31 -15.38 -7.64
C ASN A 165 5.26 -16.48 -7.48
N THR A 166 4.55 -16.50 -6.34
CA THR A 166 3.60 -17.57 -6.00
C THR A 166 2.32 -17.07 -5.33
N SER A 167 2.24 -15.76 -4.98
CA SER A 167 1.09 -15.20 -4.25
C SER A 167 -0.03 -14.73 -5.18
N HIS A 168 -1.14 -14.27 -4.60
CA HIS A 168 -2.25 -13.63 -5.30
C HIS A 168 -2.10 -12.10 -5.39
N GLY A 169 -0.93 -11.55 -4.99
CA GLY A 169 -0.63 -10.12 -4.99
C GLY A 169 0.21 -9.66 -3.80
N CYS A 170 0.17 -10.36 -2.67
CA CYS A 170 0.99 -10.05 -1.49
C CYS A 170 2.48 -10.31 -1.73
N LEU A 171 3.33 -9.71 -0.89
CA LEU A 171 4.76 -9.93 -0.84
C LEU A 171 5.09 -10.90 0.30
N ASN A 172 5.28 -12.18 -0.05
CA ASN A 172 5.57 -13.23 0.92
C ASN A 172 7.02 -13.14 1.41
N LEU A 173 7.20 -13.21 2.71
CA LEU A 173 8.49 -13.16 3.39
C LEU A 173 8.65 -14.37 4.34
N ASN A 174 9.87 -14.71 4.70
CA ASN A 174 10.11 -15.64 5.81
C ASN A 174 9.80 -14.96 7.16
N SER A 175 9.70 -15.76 8.23
CA SER A 175 9.35 -15.27 9.57
C SER A 175 10.23 -14.14 10.06
N GLU A 176 11.55 -14.27 9.89
CA GLU A 176 12.51 -13.27 10.36
C GLU A 176 12.33 -11.92 9.66
N ASN A 177 12.22 -11.94 8.32
CA ASN A 177 12.07 -10.75 7.52
C ASN A 177 10.70 -10.10 7.71
N ALA A 178 9.62 -10.90 7.78
CA ALA A 178 8.28 -10.37 8.01
C ALA A 178 8.16 -9.70 9.39
N LYS A 179 8.69 -10.35 10.45
CA LYS A 179 8.71 -9.76 11.79
C LYS A 179 9.55 -8.49 11.82
N TRP A 180 10.74 -8.52 11.22
CA TRP A 180 11.61 -7.35 11.19
C TRP A 180 10.94 -6.17 10.47
N PHE A 181 10.32 -6.41 9.31
CA PHE A 181 9.61 -5.36 8.57
C PHE A 181 8.40 -4.83 9.33
N TYR A 182 7.65 -5.72 9.96
CA TYR A 182 6.53 -5.36 10.83
C TYR A 182 6.96 -4.44 11.99
N ASP A 183 8.08 -4.74 12.62
CA ASP A 183 8.60 -3.93 13.74
C ASP A 183 9.18 -2.58 13.24
N PHE A 184 9.84 -2.57 12.08
CA PHE A 184 10.50 -1.42 11.49
C PHE A 184 9.52 -0.41 10.88
N ALA A 185 8.58 -0.88 10.06
CA ALA A 185 7.70 -0.03 9.28
C ALA A 185 6.68 0.73 10.13
N VAL A 186 6.38 1.96 9.74
CA VAL A 186 5.33 2.79 10.35
C VAL A 186 4.35 3.28 9.27
N PRO A 187 3.09 3.64 9.63
CA PRO A 187 2.14 4.20 8.67
C PRO A 187 2.72 5.40 7.92
N GLY A 188 2.57 5.40 6.59
CA GLY A 188 3.12 6.42 5.70
C GLY A 188 4.49 6.08 5.09
N ASP A 189 5.20 5.06 5.58
CA ASP A 189 6.44 4.57 4.95
C ASP A 189 6.18 4.10 3.51
N VAL A 190 7.12 4.36 2.61
CA VAL A 190 6.98 4.09 1.18
C VAL A 190 7.37 2.65 0.84
N VAL A 191 6.54 2.00 0.02
CA VAL A 191 6.84 0.71 -0.60
C VAL A 191 6.65 0.83 -2.11
N GLU A 192 7.72 0.88 -2.87
CA GLU A 192 7.69 0.92 -4.32
C GLU A 192 7.79 -0.49 -4.91
N VAL A 193 6.80 -0.90 -5.71
CA VAL A 193 6.79 -2.18 -6.45
C VAL A 193 7.15 -1.91 -7.90
N LYS A 194 8.16 -2.61 -8.41
CA LYS A 194 8.73 -2.42 -9.76
C LYS A 194 8.74 -3.70 -10.59
N TYR A 195 8.59 -3.51 -11.90
CA TYR A 195 8.85 -4.51 -12.94
C TYR A 195 7.91 -5.72 -12.93
N THR A 196 6.83 -5.69 -12.16
CA THR A 196 5.78 -6.71 -12.27
C THR A 196 5.01 -6.53 -13.58
N GLY A 197 4.45 -7.64 -14.12
CA GLY A 197 3.70 -7.62 -15.38
C GLY A 197 2.24 -7.18 -15.26
N GLY A 198 1.78 -6.75 -14.08
CA GLY A 198 0.41 -6.34 -13.83
C GLY A 198 0.07 -4.95 -14.35
N ALA A 199 -1.22 -4.63 -14.35
CA ALA A 199 -1.68 -3.26 -14.56
C ALA A 199 -1.12 -2.35 -13.46
N PRO A 200 -0.81 -1.07 -13.76
CA PRO A 200 -0.35 -0.12 -12.75
C PRO A 200 -1.36 0.03 -11.60
N GLN A 201 -0.83 0.25 -10.41
CA GLN A 201 -1.61 0.54 -9.21
C GLN A 201 -2.60 1.67 -9.46
N GLN A 202 -3.85 1.47 -9.06
CA GLN A 202 -4.92 2.45 -9.19
C GLN A 202 -5.03 3.32 -7.93
N LEU A 203 -5.64 4.49 -8.07
CA LEU A 203 -5.84 5.44 -6.97
C LEU A 203 -6.57 4.81 -5.77
N ASN A 204 -7.63 4.03 -6.02
CA ASN A 204 -8.39 3.32 -4.98
C ASN A 204 -7.63 2.17 -4.31
N GLN A 205 -6.42 1.85 -4.76
CA GLN A 205 -5.53 0.85 -4.18
C GLN A 205 -4.45 1.47 -3.25
N ASN A 206 -4.65 2.66 -2.73
CA ASN A 206 -3.65 3.47 -2.03
C ASN A 206 -2.55 3.98 -2.98
N GLY A 207 -2.96 4.39 -4.19
CA GLY A 207 -2.07 4.74 -5.30
C GLY A 207 -1.81 6.24 -5.48
N ASP A 208 -1.99 7.05 -4.46
CA ASP A 208 -1.80 8.50 -4.52
C ASP A 208 -0.43 8.89 -5.11
N TRP A 209 0.62 8.18 -4.69
CA TRP A 209 2.00 8.43 -5.15
C TRP A 209 2.32 7.79 -6.51
N SER A 210 1.48 6.89 -7.00
CA SER A 210 1.63 6.29 -8.33
C SER A 210 1.11 7.20 -9.44
N MET A 211 0.19 8.11 -9.10
CA MET A 211 -0.32 9.08 -10.07
C MET A 211 0.73 10.16 -10.34
N PRO A 212 1.09 10.46 -11.60
CA PRO A 212 1.97 11.58 -11.95
C PRO A 212 1.46 12.92 -11.40
N TRP A 213 2.39 13.79 -11.00
CA TRP A 213 2.02 15.07 -10.38
C TRP A 213 1.15 15.94 -11.24
N ASP A 214 1.43 16.00 -12.55
CA ASP A 214 0.63 16.78 -13.52
C ASP A 214 -0.81 16.27 -13.66
N GLN A 215 -1.05 14.98 -13.42
CA GLN A 215 -2.39 14.40 -13.36
C GLN A 215 -3.04 14.67 -11.99
N TRP A 216 -2.27 14.57 -10.91
CA TRP A 216 -2.74 14.83 -9.55
C TRP A 216 -3.37 16.21 -9.44
N VAL A 217 -2.68 17.26 -9.90
CA VAL A 217 -3.16 18.66 -9.80
C VAL A 217 -4.37 18.98 -10.67
N ARG A 218 -4.69 18.15 -11.67
CA ARG A 218 -5.90 18.32 -12.50
C ARG A 218 -7.19 17.84 -11.82
N GLY A 219 -7.09 17.05 -10.78
CA GLY A 219 -8.22 16.57 -9.98
C GLY A 219 -8.52 17.45 -8.78
N SER A 220 -7.96 18.65 -8.71
CA SER A 220 -8.11 19.62 -7.61
C SER A 220 -9.34 20.48 -7.77
#